data_b529deab88f10d4326ed6f83f24205b7
#
_entry.id   b529deab88f10d4326ed6f83f24205b7
#
_cell.length_a   1.000
_cell.length_b   1.000
_cell.length_c   1.000
_cell.angle_alpha   90.00
_cell.angle_beta   90.00
_cell.angle_gamma   90.00
#
_symmetry.space_group_name_H-M   'P 1'
#
loop_
_entity.id
_entity.type
_entity.pdbx_description
1 polymer ?
#
loop_
_entity_poly.entity_id
_entity_poly.type
_entity_poly.pdbx_seq_one_letter_code
_entity_poly.pdbx_strand_id
1 'polypeptide(L)' 'MTIPNLPSFVDIHKDVLNALNNGTPIVALESTIITHGMPFPDNAEMASSVEALIYDYGVVPATIAVIDGRIKIGLTPD' A
#
# COMPACT_ATOMS: atom_id res chain seq x y z
N MET A 1 -13.39 -5.15 -12.39
CA MET A 1 -13.13 -3.74 -12.69
C MET A 1 -11.71 -3.59 -13.19
N THR A 2 -11.52 -2.89 -14.28
CA THR A 2 -10.17 -2.54 -14.76
C THR A 2 -9.92 -1.08 -14.46
N ILE A 3 -8.64 -0.74 -14.23
CA ILE A 3 -8.24 0.65 -13.98
C ILE A 3 -7.79 1.23 -15.33
N PRO A 4 -8.56 2.17 -15.90
CA PRO A 4 -8.19 2.75 -17.18
C PRO A 4 -7.14 3.85 -17.04
N ASN A 5 -6.23 3.91 -17.98
CA ASN A 5 -5.40 5.09 -18.26
C ASN A 5 -4.68 5.69 -17.04
N LEU A 6 -4.01 4.86 -16.25
CA LEU A 6 -3.16 5.38 -15.19
C LEU A 6 -1.92 6.05 -15.79
N PRO A 7 -1.45 7.14 -15.19
CA PRO A 7 -0.17 7.74 -15.60
C PRO A 7 0.98 6.74 -15.48
N SER A 8 1.96 6.87 -16.33
CA SER A 8 3.10 5.94 -16.36
C SER A 8 3.93 5.95 -15.09
N PHE A 9 3.82 7.01 -14.27
CA PHE A 9 4.57 7.12 -13.02
C PHE A 9 3.83 6.53 -11.81
N VAL A 10 2.69 5.87 -12.01
CA VAL A 10 1.92 5.21 -10.95
C VAL A 10 2.12 3.71 -11.05
N ASP A 11 2.54 3.10 -9.95
CA ASP A 11 2.68 1.65 -9.84
C ASP A 11 1.67 1.11 -8.83
N ILE A 12 0.87 0.13 -9.22
CA ILE A 12 -0.09 -0.50 -8.34
C ILE A 12 0.41 -1.91 -8.01
N HIS A 13 0.54 -2.20 -6.72
CA HIS A 13 0.91 -3.54 -6.27
C HIS A 13 -0.12 -4.57 -6.75
N LYS A 14 0.36 -5.75 -7.12
CA LYS A 14 -0.51 -6.79 -7.69
C LYS A 14 -1.67 -7.18 -6.78
N ASP A 15 -1.46 -7.17 -5.46
CA ASP A 15 -2.51 -7.53 -4.50
C ASP A 15 -3.64 -6.50 -4.51
N VAL A 16 -3.28 -5.22 -4.63
CA VAL A 16 -4.25 -4.13 -4.73
C VAL A 16 -5.03 -4.24 -6.04
N LEU A 17 -4.33 -4.50 -7.14
CA LEU A 17 -4.97 -4.64 -8.44
C LEU A 17 -5.93 -5.82 -8.47
N ASN A 18 -5.51 -6.95 -7.90
CA ASN A 18 -6.38 -8.13 -7.81
C ASN A 18 -7.62 -7.87 -6.95
N ALA A 19 -7.46 -7.13 -5.84
CA ALA A 19 -8.57 -6.77 -4.98
C ALA A 19 -9.58 -5.89 -5.73
N LEU A 20 -9.09 -4.92 -6.51
CA LEU A 20 -9.96 -4.08 -7.33
C LEU A 20 -10.75 -4.91 -8.34
N ASN A 21 -10.10 -5.86 -8.99
CA ASN A 21 -10.74 -6.70 -9.98
C ASN A 21 -11.73 -7.71 -9.37
N ASN A 22 -11.48 -8.15 -8.15
CA ASN A 22 -12.29 -9.17 -7.48
C ASN A 22 -13.37 -8.58 -6.57
N GLY A 23 -13.40 -7.27 -6.37
CA GLY A 23 -14.33 -6.64 -5.45
C GLY A 23 -13.99 -6.85 -3.98
N THR A 24 -12.73 -7.20 -3.67
CA THR A 24 -12.26 -7.32 -2.30
C THR A 24 -12.08 -5.93 -1.69
N PRO A 25 -12.49 -5.71 -0.43
CA PRO A 25 -12.32 -4.40 0.20
C PRO A 25 -10.85 -3.99 0.30
N ILE A 26 -10.59 -2.70 0.09
CA ILE A 26 -9.24 -2.12 0.13
C ILE A 26 -9.26 -0.94 1.08
N VAL A 27 -8.21 -0.81 1.90
CA VAL A 27 -7.99 0.36 2.76
C VAL A 27 -6.73 1.06 2.30
N ALA A 28 -6.86 2.32 1.92
CA ALA A 28 -5.70 3.16 1.59
C ALA A 28 -5.07 3.66 2.89
N LEU A 29 -3.76 3.55 2.98
CA LEU A 29 -3.00 4.00 4.14
C LEU A 29 -2.03 5.08 3.73
N GLU A 30 -1.94 6.12 4.55
CA GLU A 30 -0.94 7.16 4.39
C GLU A 30 0.40 6.66 4.89
N SER A 31 1.50 7.19 4.35
CA SER A 31 2.85 6.73 4.68
C SER A 31 3.64 7.69 5.58
N THR A 32 3.01 8.70 6.16
CA THR A 32 3.71 9.69 7.00
C THR A 32 4.43 9.05 8.18
N ILE A 33 3.82 8.09 8.84
CA ILE A 33 4.43 7.39 9.97
C ILE A 33 5.72 6.69 9.53
N ILE A 34 5.72 6.10 8.33
CA ILE A 34 6.89 5.40 7.81
C ILE A 34 8.02 6.37 7.50
N THR A 35 7.69 7.53 6.92
CA THR A 35 8.69 8.48 6.40
C THR A 35 9.10 9.54 7.41
N HIS A 36 8.22 9.95 8.32
CA HIS A 36 8.45 11.09 9.20
C HIS A 36 8.08 10.85 10.66
N GLY A 37 7.27 9.84 10.95
CA GLY A 37 6.69 9.67 12.28
C GLY A 37 7.55 8.91 13.27
N MET A 38 8.28 7.88 12.81
CA MET A 38 9.05 6.98 13.66
C MET A 38 10.38 6.64 13.02
N PRO A 39 11.45 6.45 13.84
CA PRO A 39 12.73 6.04 13.28
C PRO A 39 12.71 4.57 12.85
N PHE A 40 13.62 4.23 11.93
CA PHE A 40 13.86 2.83 11.55
C PHE A 40 14.58 2.11 12.71
N PRO A 41 14.26 0.86 13.06
CA PRO A 41 13.33 -0.05 12.34
C PRO A 41 11.87 0.01 12.82
N ASP A 42 11.55 0.82 13.84
CA ASP A 42 10.20 0.85 14.43
C ASP A 42 9.13 1.23 13.41
N ASN A 43 9.46 2.13 12.50
CA ASN A 43 8.54 2.55 11.45
C ASN A 43 8.15 1.38 10.54
N ALA A 44 9.14 0.57 10.14
CA ALA A 44 8.88 -0.57 9.26
C ALA A 44 8.10 -1.67 9.99
N GLU A 45 8.44 -1.93 11.25
CA GLU A 45 7.75 -2.93 12.06
C GLU A 45 6.29 -2.54 12.29
N MET A 46 6.04 -1.28 12.59
CA MET A 46 4.68 -0.79 12.77
C MET A 46 3.87 -0.91 11.49
N ALA A 47 4.44 -0.49 10.37
CA ALA A 47 3.76 -0.58 9.08
C ALA A 47 3.39 -2.02 8.74
N SER A 48 4.32 -2.96 8.93
CA SER A 48 4.08 -4.38 8.69
C SER A 48 3.00 -4.94 9.61
N SER A 49 3.00 -4.53 10.88
CA SER A 49 2.01 -4.99 11.85
C SER A 49 0.61 -4.50 11.50
N VAL A 50 0.49 -3.25 11.10
CA VAL A 50 -0.80 -2.67 10.70
C VAL A 50 -1.32 -3.36 9.45
N GLU A 51 -0.46 -3.58 8.46
CA GLU A 51 -0.86 -4.26 7.23
C GLU A 51 -1.30 -5.70 7.50
N ALA A 52 -0.58 -6.42 8.35
CA ALA A 52 -0.94 -7.78 8.71
C ALA A 52 -2.30 -7.84 9.41
N LEU A 53 -2.58 -6.88 10.29
CA LEU A 53 -3.86 -6.80 10.97
C LEU A 53 -5.01 -6.57 9.99
N ILE A 54 -4.80 -5.70 9.01
CA ILE A 54 -5.80 -5.41 7.98
C ILE A 54 -6.07 -6.66 7.14
N TYR A 55 -5.02 -7.39 6.73
CA TYR A 55 -5.19 -8.64 5.99
C TYR A 55 -6.00 -9.67 6.80
N ASP A 56 -5.81 -9.72 8.11
CA ASP A 56 -6.54 -10.66 8.97
C ASP A 56 -8.06 -10.41 8.94
N TYR A 57 -8.49 -9.20 8.61
CA TYR A 57 -9.91 -8.87 8.46
C TYR A 57 -10.43 -9.11 7.04
N GLY A 58 -9.65 -9.70 6.17
CA GLY A 58 -10.07 -9.94 4.79
C GLY A 58 -10.03 -8.69 3.91
N VAL A 59 -9.26 -7.69 4.31
CA VAL A 59 -9.13 -6.41 3.62
C VAL A 59 -7.71 -6.28 3.10
N VAL A 60 -7.53 -5.69 1.92
CA VAL A 60 -6.21 -5.47 1.35
C VAL A 60 -5.73 -4.06 1.70
N PRO A 61 -4.60 -3.93 2.40
CA PRO A 61 -4.04 -2.61 2.68
C PRO A 61 -3.30 -2.07 1.44
N ALA A 62 -3.53 -0.81 1.14
CA ALA A 62 -2.86 -0.11 0.04
C ALA A 62 -2.13 1.11 0.59
N THR A 63 -0.92 0.89 1.08
CA THR A 63 -0.08 2.00 1.56
C THR A 63 0.42 2.79 0.36
N ILE A 64 0.22 4.10 0.39
CA ILE A 64 0.56 4.98 -0.73
C ILE A 64 1.80 5.79 -0.36
N ALA A 65 2.80 5.77 -1.23
CA ALA A 65 4.05 6.51 -1.03
C ALA A 65 4.64 6.94 -2.36
N VAL A 66 5.50 7.94 -2.32
CA VAL A 66 6.30 8.34 -3.48
C VAL A 66 7.72 7.84 -3.25
N ILE A 67 8.20 6.97 -4.14
CA ILE A 67 9.52 6.36 -4.05
C ILE A 67 10.18 6.47 -5.42
N ASP A 68 11.38 7.05 -5.46
CA ASP A 68 12.16 7.24 -6.69
C ASP A 68 11.36 7.96 -7.79
N GLY A 69 10.58 8.97 -7.39
CA GLY A 69 9.78 9.77 -8.31
C GLY A 69 8.53 9.05 -8.85
N ARG A 70 8.18 7.89 -8.29
CA ARG A 70 7.01 7.13 -8.71
C ARG A 70 6.00 7.02 -7.57
N ILE A 71 4.73 7.12 -7.91
CA ILE A 71 3.64 6.95 -6.93
C ILE A 71 3.37 5.45 -6.80
N LYS A 72 3.58 4.92 -5.59
CA LYS A 72 3.35 3.52 -5.28
C LYS A 72 2.02 3.37 -4.55
N ILE A 73 1.15 2.52 -5.06
CA ILE A 73 -0.13 2.18 -4.42
C ILE A 73 -0.04 0.72 -4.00
N GLY A 74 0.17 0.50 -2.71
CA GLY A 74 0.57 -0.78 -2.16
C GLY A 74 2.09 -0.93 -2.20
N LEU A 75 2.68 -1.25 -1.06
CA LEU A 75 4.14 -1.38 -0.94
C LEU A 75 4.52 -2.83 -0.74
N THR A 76 5.70 -3.20 -1.26
CA THR A 76 6.34 -4.47 -0.93
C THR A 76 7.15 -4.30 0.35
N PRO A 77 7.46 -5.41 1.06
CA PRO A 77 8.30 -5.32 2.28
C PRO A 77 9.70 -4.76 2.04
N ASP A 78 10.14 -4.78 0.82
CA ASP A 78 11.47 -4.23 0.46
C ASP A 78 11.44 -2.69 0.45
#